data_523efcfc1905028125d9b48ebd39ddb2
#
_entry.id   523efcfc1905028125d9b48ebd39ddb2
#
_cell.length_a   1.000
_cell.length_b   1.000
_cell.length_c   1.000
_cell.angle_alpha   90.00
_cell.angle_beta   90.00
_cell.angle_gamma   90.00
#
_symmetry.space_group_name_H-M   'P 1'
#
loop_
_entity.id
_entity.type
_entity.pdbx_description
1 polymer ?
#
loop_
_entity_poly.entity_id
_entity_poly.type
_entity_poly.pdbx_seq_one_letter_code
_entity_poly.pdbx_strand_id
1 'polypeptide(L)'
;MVSGDRPRRCPLLACEDRNGDIAHRAQGLRRDCYAAVDIGASSGRVVVGFVEDGLIRLEEVHRFDNRQVRRNGHDCWDVELLSSELVRGLALCKEAGFAPKSVGVDTWGVDFVLLDAEDNLVGDAVAYRDSRTAGMYEV
;
A
#
# COMPACT_ATOMS: atom_id res chain seq x y z
N MET A 1 9.78 -16.92 35.14
CA MET A 1 8.54 -17.20 34.39
C MET A 1 7.93 -15.86 33.98
N VAL A 2 8.11 -15.43 32.77
CA VAL A 2 7.53 -14.18 32.24
C VAL A 2 6.37 -14.61 31.34
N SER A 3 5.16 -14.35 31.79
CA SER A 3 3.91 -14.61 31.06
C SER A 3 3.86 -13.66 29.86
N GLY A 4 3.98 -14.21 28.65
CA GLY A 4 3.83 -13.45 27.41
C GLY A 4 2.36 -13.11 27.19
N ASP A 5 2.03 -11.85 27.40
CA ASP A 5 0.73 -11.28 27.02
C ASP A 5 0.66 -11.16 25.49
N ARG A 6 -0.17 -11.99 24.85
CA ARG A 6 -0.41 -11.90 23.41
C ARG A 6 -1.30 -10.69 23.15
N PRO A 7 -0.99 -9.84 22.15
CA PRO A 7 -1.84 -8.72 21.82
C PRO A 7 -3.26 -9.23 21.49
N ARG A 8 -4.25 -8.63 22.11
CA ARG A 8 -5.68 -8.95 21.89
C ARG A 8 -6.03 -8.59 20.45
N ARG A 9 -6.42 -9.59 19.67
CA ARG A 9 -6.94 -9.37 18.31
C ARG A 9 -8.19 -8.50 18.41
N CYS A 10 -8.25 -7.45 17.58
CA CYS A 10 -9.45 -6.65 17.44
C CYS A 10 -10.60 -7.55 16.96
N PRO A 11 -11.71 -7.67 17.68
CA PRO A 11 -12.78 -8.61 17.34
C PRO A 11 -13.55 -8.23 16.06
N LEU A 12 -13.28 -7.05 15.48
CA LEU A 12 -13.92 -6.56 14.25
C LEU A 12 -13.15 -6.90 12.97
N LEU A 13 -11.92 -7.42 13.10
CA LEU A 13 -11.07 -7.76 11.95
C LEU A 13 -10.91 -9.29 11.88
N ALA A 14 -11.59 -9.92 10.94
CA ALA A 14 -11.33 -11.30 10.57
C ALA A 14 -10.41 -11.30 9.34
N CYS A 15 -9.15 -11.69 9.53
CA CYS A 15 -8.21 -11.95 8.45
C CYS A 15 -8.27 -13.46 8.20
N GLU A 16 -8.83 -13.90 7.08
CA GLU A 16 -8.82 -15.31 6.69
C GLU A 16 -7.62 -15.63 5.82
N ASP A 17 -6.94 -16.72 6.18
CA ASP A 17 -5.75 -17.23 5.50
C ASP A 17 -6.08 -17.79 4.10
N ARG A 18 -5.08 -17.75 3.22
CA ARG A 18 -5.04 -17.93 1.77
C ARG A 18 -5.52 -19.28 1.21
N ASN A 19 -6.59 -19.91 1.67
CA ASN A 19 -7.10 -21.16 1.09
C ASN A 19 -8.62 -21.27 1.04
N GLY A 20 -9.34 -20.13 0.94
CA GLY A 20 -10.78 -20.09 0.77
C GLY A 20 -11.16 -19.94 -0.70
N ASP A 21 -11.70 -20.98 -1.25
CA ASP A 21 -12.40 -21.20 -2.52
C ASP A 21 -12.71 -19.99 -3.42
N ILE A 22 -12.24 -20.14 -4.66
CA ILE A 22 -12.61 -19.37 -5.88
C ILE A 22 -14.11 -19.57 -6.25
N ALA A 23 -15.01 -19.58 -5.29
CA ALA A 23 -16.45 -19.78 -5.52
C ALA A 23 -17.23 -18.49 -5.88
N HIS A 24 -16.60 -17.32 -5.88
CA HIS A 24 -17.29 -16.04 -6.12
C HIS A 24 -17.32 -15.56 -7.58
N ARG A 25 -16.83 -16.34 -8.54
CA ARG A 25 -16.75 -15.94 -9.96
C ARG A 25 -18.09 -15.83 -10.73
N ALA A 26 -19.23 -16.20 -10.15
CA ALA A 26 -20.53 -16.20 -10.84
C ALA A 26 -21.52 -15.10 -10.38
N GLN A 27 -21.18 -14.32 -9.37
CA GLN A 27 -22.00 -13.19 -8.93
C GLN A 27 -21.32 -11.90 -9.40
N GLY A 28 -22.10 -10.95 -9.95
CA GLY A 28 -21.58 -9.67 -10.47
C GLY A 28 -20.65 -8.95 -9.50
N LEU A 29 -19.86 -7.98 -9.99
CA LEU A 29 -18.85 -7.25 -9.21
C LEU A 29 -19.41 -6.74 -7.88
N ARG A 30 -18.74 -7.03 -6.77
CA ARG A 30 -19.06 -6.46 -5.46
C ARG A 30 -18.79 -4.95 -5.47
N ARG A 31 -19.82 -4.15 -5.28
CA ARG A 31 -19.75 -2.68 -5.33
C ARG A 31 -19.74 -2.01 -3.96
N ASP A 32 -20.22 -2.69 -2.92
CA ASP A 32 -20.18 -2.19 -1.55
C ASP A 32 -18.84 -2.51 -0.90
N CYS A 33 -17.76 -1.97 -1.49
CA CYS A 33 -16.38 -2.16 -1.05
C CYS A 33 -15.56 -0.89 -1.30
N TYR A 34 -14.42 -0.83 -0.64
CA TYR A 34 -13.48 0.30 -0.65
C TYR A 34 -12.08 -0.25 -0.82
N ALA A 35 -11.25 0.40 -1.64
CA ALA A 35 -9.85 0.03 -1.80
C ALA A 35 -8.97 0.87 -0.88
N ALA A 36 -7.98 0.25 -0.29
CA ALA A 36 -6.91 0.89 0.45
C ALA A 36 -5.57 0.52 -0.18
N VAL A 37 -4.76 1.51 -0.47
CA VAL A 37 -3.37 1.35 -0.90
C VAL A 37 -2.49 1.72 0.29
N ASP A 38 -1.72 0.77 0.79
CA ASP A 38 -0.81 0.93 1.92
C ASP A 38 0.62 0.75 1.40
N ILE A 39 1.38 1.86 1.35
CA ILE A 39 2.74 1.88 0.82
C ILE A 39 3.72 2.04 1.97
N GLY A 40 4.37 0.96 2.36
CA GLY A 40 5.44 0.97 3.35
C GLY A 40 6.83 1.11 2.73
N ALA A 41 7.85 1.32 3.57
CA ALA A 41 9.25 1.54 3.14
C ALA A 41 9.90 0.32 2.46
N SER A 42 9.32 -0.89 2.58
CA SER A 42 9.87 -2.12 2.00
C SER A 42 8.89 -2.85 1.07
N SER A 43 7.61 -2.58 1.19
CA SER A 43 6.57 -3.19 0.35
C SER A 43 5.31 -2.33 0.35
N GLY A 44 4.53 -2.43 -0.72
CA GLY A 44 3.19 -1.88 -0.78
C GLY A 44 2.16 -2.96 -1.03
N ARG A 45 0.89 -2.63 -0.79
CA ARG A 45 -0.24 -3.53 -1.04
C ARG A 45 -1.50 -2.76 -1.39
N VAL A 46 -2.38 -3.41 -2.12
CA VAL A 46 -3.75 -2.96 -2.35
C VAL A 46 -4.69 -3.96 -1.70
N VAL A 47 -5.54 -3.46 -0.82
CA VAL A 47 -6.48 -4.24 -0.04
C VAL A 47 -7.89 -3.72 -0.32
N VAL A 48 -8.84 -4.63 -0.49
CA VAL A 48 -10.27 -4.30 -0.59
C VAL A 48 -10.94 -4.61 0.73
N GLY A 49 -11.63 -3.62 1.29
CA GLY A 49 -12.45 -3.76 2.50
C GLY A 49 -13.94 -3.71 2.18
N PHE A 50 -14.72 -4.57 2.82
CA PHE A 50 -16.18 -4.62 2.71
C PHE A 50 -16.81 -5.17 4.00
N VAL A 51 -18.11 -4.98 4.15
CA VAL A 51 -18.84 -5.55 5.28
C VAL A 51 -19.59 -6.80 4.81
N GLU A 52 -19.45 -7.87 5.58
CA GLU A 52 -20.14 -9.14 5.39
C GLU A 52 -20.55 -9.71 6.76
N ASP A 53 -21.82 -10.06 6.92
CA ASP A 53 -22.38 -10.54 8.20
C ASP A 53 -22.10 -9.62 9.42
N GLY A 54 -22.07 -8.30 9.18
CA GLY A 54 -21.78 -7.29 10.20
C GLY A 54 -20.29 -7.18 10.58
N LEU A 55 -19.40 -7.88 9.90
CA LEU A 55 -17.95 -7.85 10.13
C LEU A 55 -17.23 -7.18 8.96
N ILE A 56 -16.14 -6.47 9.26
CA ILE A 56 -15.24 -5.96 8.23
C ILE A 56 -14.38 -7.12 7.71
N ARG A 57 -14.47 -7.36 6.41
CA ARG A 57 -13.60 -8.28 5.67
C ARG A 57 -12.57 -7.48 4.91
N LEU A 58 -11.33 -8.00 4.88
CA LEU A 58 -10.22 -7.42 4.13
C LEU A 58 -9.64 -8.49 3.21
N GLU A 59 -9.50 -8.14 1.94
CA GLU A 59 -8.90 -9.00 0.92
C GLU A 59 -7.72 -8.28 0.26
N GLU A 60 -6.52 -8.85 0.36
CA GLU A 60 -5.34 -8.34 -0.30
C GLU A 60 -5.36 -8.78 -1.76
N VAL A 61 -5.50 -7.83 -2.68
CA VAL A 61 -5.59 -8.09 -4.13
C VAL A 61 -4.27 -7.94 -4.85
N HIS A 62 -3.35 -7.17 -4.28
CA HIS A 62 -2.02 -6.97 -4.85
C HIS A 62 -0.99 -6.66 -3.77
N ARG A 63 0.23 -7.15 -3.97
CA ARG A 63 1.41 -6.83 -3.15
C ARG A 63 2.61 -6.66 -4.06
N PHE A 64 3.45 -5.69 -3.74
CA PHE A 64 4.67 -5.38 -4.47
C PHE A 64 5.81 -4.98 -3.53
N ASP A 65 7.03 -5.16 -4.00
CA ASP A 65 8.22 -4.70 -3.29
C ASP A 65 8.40 -3.19 -3.51
N ASN A 66 8.75 -2.50 -2.43
CA ASN A 66 9.22 -1.12 -2.49
C ASN A 66 10.68 -1.09 -2.05
N ARG A 67 11.58 -0.73 -2.95
CA ARG A 67 13.01 -0.67 -2.70
C ARG A 67 13.54 0.67 -3.14
N GLN A 68 14.50 1.18 -2.38
CA GLN A 68 15.27 2.34 -2.80
C GLN A 68 16.15 1.96 -3.99
N VAL A 69 16.31 2.91 -4.91
CA VAL A 69 17.17 2.81 -6.08
C VAL A 69 18.27 3.86 -5.99
N ARG A 70 19.45 3.56 -6.51
CA ARG A 70 20.55 4.52 -6.54
C ARG A 70 20.45 5.38 -7.80
N ARG A 71 20.22 6.70 -7.63
CA ARG A 71 20.18 7.69 -8.73
C ARG A 71 21.03 8.91 -8.36
N ASN A 72 21.88 9.35 -9.26
CA ASN A 72 22.72 10.56 -9.09
C ASN A 72 23.52 10.61 -7.77
N GLY A 73 23.92 9.46 -7.24
CA GLY A 73 24.68 9.37 -5.98
C GLY A 73 23.80 9.35 -4.72
N HIS A 74 22.48 9.35 -4.83
CA HIS A 74 21.53 9.34 -3.74
C HIS A 74 20.67 8.08 -3.71
N ASP A 75 20.17 7.72 -2.52
CA ASP A 75 19.15 6.69 -2.35
C ASP A 75 17.77 7.33 -2.58
N CYS A 76 17.08 6.88 -3.60
CA CYS A 76 15.82 7.48 -4.08
C CYS A 76 14.68 6.45 -4.06
N TRP A 77 13.46 6.94 -3.95
CA TRP A 77 12.26 6.14 -4.22
C TRP A 77 12.01 6.06 -5.71
N ASP A 78 11.61 4.88 -6.18
CA ASP A 78 11.19 4.69 -7.58
C ASP A 78 9.69 5.04 -7.72
N VAL A 79 9.41 6.34 -7.87
CA VAL A 79 8.03 6.86 -7.95
C VAL A 79 7.26 6.29 -9.16
N GLU A 80 7.96 6.03 -10.26
CA GLU A 80 7.34 5.44 -11.45
C GLU A 80 6.88 4.00 -11.18
N LEU A 81 7.74 3.21 -10.52
CA LEU A 81 7.39 1.86 -10.08
C LEU A 81 6.20 1.90 -9.11
N LEU A 82 6.25 2.74 -8.08
CA LEU A 82 5.18 2.87 -7.09
C LEU A 82 3.84 3.22 -7.75
N SER A 83 3.85 4.19 -8.67
CA SER A 83 2.66 4.61 -9.41
C SER A 83 2.11 3.48 -10.28
N SER A 84 2.98 2.76 -10.99
CA SER A 84 2.58 1.64 -11.86
C SER A 84 1.99 0.48 -11.06
N GLU A 85 2.58 0.14 -9.91
CA GLU A 85 2.10 -0.94 -9.04
C GLU A 85 0.77 -0.58 -8.37
N LEU A 86 0.56 0.70 -8.01
CA LEU A 86 -0.73 1.20 -7.51
C LEU A 86 -1.81 1.02 -8.57
N VAL A 87 -1.58 1.51 -9.80
CA VAL A 87 -2.54 1.40 -10.90
C VAL A 87 -2.83 -0.06 -11.23
N ARG A 88 -1.80 -0.91 -11.25
CA ARG A 88 -1.94 -2.35 -11.45
C ARG A 88 -2.81 -2.99 -10.36
N GLY A 89 -2.55 -2.67 -9.09
CA GLY A 89 -3.33 -3.20 -7.97
C GLY A 89 -4.80 -2.80 -8.04
N LEU A 90 -5.09 -1.56 -8.43
CA LEU A 90 -6.47 -1.10 -8.63
C LEU A 90 -7.15 -1.82 -9.81
N ALA A 91 -6.43 -2.11 -10.89
CA ALA A 91 -6.96 -2.90 -12.00
C ALA A 91 -7.29 -4.35 -11.57
N LEU A 92 -6.43 -4.95 -10.75
CA LEU A 92 -6.62 -6.30 -10.21
C LEU A 92 -7.85 -6.41 -9.29
N CYS A 93 -8.33 -5.33 -8.67
CA CYS A 93 -9.59 -5.34 -7.92
C CYS A 93 -10.75 -5.85 -8.79
N LYS A 94 -10.83 -5.41 -10.05
CA LYS A 94 -11.88 -5.84 -10.98
C LYS A 94 -11.77 -7.33 -11.32
N GLU A 95 -10.54 -7.82 -11.53
CA GLU A 95 -10.28 -9.23 -11.81
C GLU A 95 -10.64 -10.12 -10.61
N ALA A 96 -10.43 -9.61 -9.40
CA ALA A 96 -10.83 -10.25 -8.15
C ALA A 96 -12.34 -10.16 -7.85
N GLY A 97 -13.15 -9.53 -8.71
CA GLY A 97 -14.59 -9.43 -8.57
C GLY A 97 -15.08 -8.21 -7.76
N PHE A 98 -14.24 -7.18 -7.58
CA PHE A 98 -14.56 -5.97 -6.84
C PHE A 98 -14.69 -4.74 -7.77
N ALA A 99 -15.60 -3.83 -7.40
CA ALA A 99 -15.71 -2.50 -7.98
C ALA A 99 -15.77 -1.46 -6.86
N PRO A 100 -14.62 -1.09 -6.27
CA PRO A 100 -14.57 -0.19 -5.12
C PRO A 100 -15.22 1.16 -5.41
N LYS A 101 -15.95 1.69 -4.41
CA LYS A 101 -16.59 3.02 -4.47
C LYS A 101 -15.60 4.16 -4.35
N SER A 102 -14.51 3.92 -3.63
CA SER A 102 -13.42 4.88 -3.46
C SER A 102 -12.11 4.17 -3.18
N VAL A 103 -11.03 4.90 -3.30
CA VAL A 103 -9.69 4.49 -2.93
C VAL A 103 -9.11 5.48 -1.92
N GLY A 104 -8.47 4.96 -0.87
CA GLY A 104 -7.60 5.73 0.02
C GLY A 104 -6.17 5.28 -0.17
N VAL A 105 -5.23 6.20 -0.06
CA VAL A 105 -3.79 5.91 -0.12
C VAL A 105 -3.17 6.34 1.19
N ASP A 106 -2.41 5.45 1.81
CA ASP A 106 -1.60 5.71 2.99
C ASP A 106 -0.13 5.38 2.70
N THR A 107 0.75 6.22 3.21
CA THR A 107 2.19 6.07 3.04
C THR A 107 2.94 6.72 4.20
N TRP A 108 4.28 6.61 4.24
CA TRP A 108 5.10 7.28 5.24
C TRP A 108 5.11 8.81 5.05
N GLY A 109 5.21 9.57 6.14
CA GLY A 109 5.53 11.00 6.11
C GLY A 109 7.03 11.26 5.89
N VAL A 110 7.49 12.47 5.98
CA VAL A 110 8.87 12.98 5.94
C VAL A 110 9.54 13.09 4.58
N ASP A 111 9.06 12.43 3.54
CA ASP A 111 9.53 12.61 2.17
C ASP A 111 8.58 13.49 1.36
N PHE A 112 9.10 14.13 0.36
CA PHE A 112 8.34 14.95 -0.57
C PHE A 112 8.99 14.93 -1.96
N VAL A 113 8.22 15.29 -2.96
CA VAL A 113 8.68 15.54 -4.32
C VAL A 113 8.29 16.95 -4.73
N LEU A 114 9.04 17.51 -5.68
CA LEU A 114 8.68 18.76 -6.32
C LEU A 114 8.08 18.45 -7.69
N LEU A 115 7.02 19.17 -8.03
CA LEU A 115 6.38 19.10 -9.33
C LEU A 115 6.50 20.46 -10.02
N ASP A 116 6.62 20.44 -11.34
CA ASP A 116 6.50 21.65 -12.17
C ASP A 116 5.03 22.03 -12.41
N ALA A 117 4.78 23.07 -13.22
CA ALA A 117 3.43 23.53 -13.52
C ALA A 117 2.60 22.55 -14.36
N GLU A 118 3.24 21.58 -14.97
CA GLU A 118 2.67 20.52 -15.78
C GLU A 118 2.59 19.18 -15.04
N ASP A 119 2.77 19.19 -13.71
CA ASP A 119 2.76 18.02 -12.81
C ASP A 119 3.88 16.98 -13.07
N ASN A 120 4.98 17.38 -13.73
CA ASN A 120 6.13 16.51 -13.87
C ASN A 120 7.06 16.61 -12.66
N LEU A 121 7.73 15.50 -12.33
CA LEU A 121 8.73 15.47 -11.26
C LEU A 121 9.92 16.38 -11.59
N VAL A 122 10.24 17.29 -10.66
CA VAL A 122 11.45 18.11 -10.69
C VAL A 122 12.55 17.41 -9.89
N GLY A 123 13.32 16.55 -10.55
CA GLY A 123 14.39 15.78 -9.95
C GLY A 123 13.95 14.46 -9.30
N ASP A 124 14.89 13.82 -8.60
CA ASP A 124 14.69 12.52 -7.99
C ASP A 124 13.97 12.63 -6.63
N ALA A 125 13.13 11.64 -6.30
CA ALA A 125 12.49 11.48 -5.00
C ALA A 125 13.50 10.91 -3.98
N VAL A 126 14.39 11.76 -3.44
CA VAL A 126 15.45 11.31 -2.54
C VAL A 126 14.87 10.86 -1.21
N ALA A 127 15.19 9.63 -0.81
CA ALA A 127 14.65 8.99 0.39
C ALA A 127 15.17 9.63 1.68
N TYR A 128 14.35 9.63 2.74
CA TYR A 128 14.72 10.18 4.05
C TYR A 128 15.91 9.46 4.71
N ARG A 129 16.21 8.23 4.29
CA ARG A 129 17.37 7.45 4.75
C ARG A 129 18.64 7.69 3.95
N ASP A 130 18.60 8.57 2.94
CA ASP A 130 19.79 8.94 2.18
C ASP A 130 20.83 9.61 3.09
N SER A 131 22.10 9.34 2.86
CA SER A 131 23.20 9.82 3.67
C SER A 131 23.47 11.32 3.55
N ARG A 132 22.78 12.06 2.66
CA ARG A 132 23.00 13.51 2.45
C ARG A 132 22.79 14.36 3.70
N THR A 133 22.02 13.87 4.67
CA THR A 133 21.77 14.58 5.94
C THR A 133 22.67 14.09 7.09
N ALA A 134 23.58 13.15 6.85
CA ALA A 134 24.51 12.68 7.86
C ALA A 134 25.41 13.83 8.32
N GLY A 135 25.55 14.00 9.65
CA GLY A 135 26.36 15.05 10.25
C GLY A 135 25.71 16.46 10.32
N MET A 136 24.51 16.64 9.78
CA MET A 136 23.81 17.95 9.81
C MET A 136 23.45 18.42 11.23
N TYR A 137 23.45 17.53 12.21
CA TYR A 137 23.14 17.84 13.61
C TYR A 137 24.39 18.11 14.47
N GLU A 138 25.57 18.05 13.88
CA GLU A 138 26.86 18.25 14.59
C GLU A 138 27.39 19.70 14.47
N VAL A 139 26.57 20.64 13.98
CA VAL A 139 26.93 22.05 13.75
C VAL A 139 26.34 22.93 14.84
#